data_3cf481a9eb90c1a63742c970e23da2a6
#
_entry.id   3cf481a9eb90c1a63742c970e23da2a6
#
_cell.length_a   1.000
_cell.length_b   1.000
_cell.length_c   1.000
_cell.angle_alpha   90.00
_cell.angle_beta   90.00
_cell.angle_gamma   90.00
#
_symmetry.space_group_name_H-M   'P 1'
#
loop_
_entity.id
_entity.type
_entity.pdbx_description
1 polymer ?
#
loop_
_entity_poly.entity_id
_entity_poly.type
_entity_poly.pdbx_seq_one_letter_code
_entity_poly.pdbx_strand_id
1 'polypeptide(L)'
;AVSAVHHHLISVGKRVQTALVVESGEIREVMHAALLLGFGASALNPYMAFAVLNELVAKKEVQLDYATAEKNYIKAICKGLFKIMSKMGISTIRSYRGAKIFEAVGLSEELSNAYFGGLKSAIGGIRLDEVARDAITFHDEGEAMKKEETRMKNDGGEAPLLPNKGLYAYRKDGEKHAWNPE
;
A
#
# COMPACT_ATOMS: atom_id res chain seq x y z
N ALA A 1 7.55 4.99 -6.44
CA ALA A 1 6.96 5.68 -7.61
C ALA A 1 6.45 7.08 -7.23
N VAL A 2 5.49 7.25 -6.27
CA VAL A 2 4.84 8.55 -5.96
C VAL A 2 5.85 9.64 -5.59
N SER A 3 6.75 9.37 -4.65
CA SER A 3 7.78 10.32 -4.22
C SER A 3 8.72 10.72 -5.36
N ALA A 4 9.14 9.78 -6.20
CA ALA A 4 9.99 10.05 -7.37
C ALA A 4 9.30 11.01 -8.35
N VAL A 5 8.04 10.74 -8.70
CA VAL A 5 7.25 11.62 -9.59
C VAL A 5 7.01 12.97 -8.94
N HIS A 6 6.71 13.02 -7.65
CA HIS A 6 6.53 14.26 -6.89
C HIS A 6 7.78 15.15 -6.97
N HIS A 7 8.97 14.62 -6.68
CA HIS A 7 10.22 15.36 -6.72
C HIS A 7 10.64 15.73 -8.15
N HIS A 8 10.41 14.85 -9.12
CA HIS A 8 10.64 15.18 -10.52
C HIS A 8 9.76 16.36 -10.98
N LEU A 9 8.46 16.35 -10.65
CA LEU A 9 7.57 17.46 -10.96
C LEU A 9 7.99 18.77 -10.29
N ILE A 10 8.59 18.72 -9.10
CA ILE A 10 9.19 19.89 -8.44
C ILE A 10 10.38 20.39 -9.25
N SER A 11 11.32 19.51 -9.63
CA SER A 11 12.55 19.90 -10.35
C SER A 11 12.29 20.56 -11.71
N VAL A 12 11.18 20.17 -12.37
CA VAL A 12 10.78 20.77 -13.67
C VAL A 12 9.73 21.88 -13.53
N GLY A 13 9.41 22.33 -12.30
CA GLY A 13 8.47 23.43 -12.03
C GLY A 13 7.01 23.12 -12.34
N LYS A 14 6.63 21.85 -12.47
CA LYS A 14 5.26 21.43 -12.86
C LYS A 14 4.40 20.96 -11.69
N ARG A 15 4.96 20.79 -10.49
CA ARG A 15 4.25 20.17 -9.35
C ARG A 15 2.99 20.91 -8.95
N VAL A 16 3.00 22.23 -8.96
CA VAL A 16 1.85 23.05 -8.58
C VAL A 16 0.71 23.04 -9.60
N GLN A 17 0.99 22.62 -10.82
CA GLN A 17 0.02 22.54 -11.92
C GLN A 17 -0.56 21.11 -12.08
N THR A 18 -0.08 20.14 -11.27
CA THR A 18 -0.38 18.72 -11.46
C THR A 18 -0.89 18.11 -10.18
N ALA A 19 -2.02 17.40 -10.24
CA ALA A 19 -2.45 16.48 -9.18
C ALA A 19 -1.86 15.09 -9.42
N LEU A 20 -1.51 14.40 -8.34
CA LEU A 20 -1.08 13.00 -8.38
C LEU A 20 -2.20 12.13 -7.82
N VAL A 21 -2.85 11.36 -8.67
CA VAL A 21 -3.83 10.36 -8.28
C VAL A 21 -3.13 9.00 -8.26
N VAL A 22 -3.23 8.28 -7.15
CA VAL A 22 -2.64 6.95 -7.00
C VAL A 22 -3.74 5.92 -7.02
N GLU A 23 -3.70 5.04 -8.00
CA GLU A 23 -4.54 3.86 -8.10
C GLU A 23 -3.67 2.62 -7.85
N SER A 24 -3.99 1.84 -6.82
CA SER A 24 -3.17 0.68 -6.44
C SER A 24 -3.97 -0.33 -5.63
N GLY A 25 -3.69 -1.61 -5.87
CA GLY A 25 -4.18 -2.72 -5.04
C GLY A 25 -3.49 -2.82 -3.67
N GLU A 26 -2.34 -2.15 -3.49
CA GLU A 26 -1.58 -2.18 -2.25
C GLU A 26 -2.16 -1.27 -1.15
N ILE A 27 -3.07 -0.37 -1.50
CA ILE A 27 -3.70 0.56 -0.54
C ILE A 27 -4.81 -0.19 0.19
N ARG A 28 -4.58 -0.57 1.45
CA ARG A 28 -5.53 -1.37 2.24
C ARG A 28 -5.88 -0.74 3.57
N GLU A 29 -4.96 -0.01 4.18
CA GLU A 29 -5.09 0.51 5.53
C GLU A 29 -4.58 1.95 5.68
N VAL A 30 -4.79 2.53 6.86
CA VAL A 30 -4.46 3.92 7.18
C VAL A 30 -3.00 4.24 6.93
N MET A 31 -2.06 3.34 7.26
CA MET A 31 -0.62 3.57 7.07
C MET A 31 -0.28 3.75 5.58
N HIS A 32 -0.83 2.91 4.70
CA HIS A 32 -0.61 3.05 3.26
C HIS A 32 -1.11 4.40 2.72
N ALA A 33 -2.32 4.81 3.15
CA ALA A 33 -2.86 6.11 2.79
C ALA A 33 -2.03 7.27 3.34
N ALA A 34 -1.59 7.18 4.60
CA ALA A 34 -0.76 8.18 5.25
C ALA A 34 0.57 8.38 4.54
N LEU A 35 1.26 7.28 4.18
CA LEU A 35 2.52 7.32 3.44
C LEU A 35 2.36 7.96 2.06
N LEU A 36 1.40 7.51 1.27
CA LEU A 36 1.19 8.00 -0.09
C LEU A 36 0.85 9.49 -0.12
N LEU A 37 -0.05 9.95 0.77
CA LEU A 37 -0.36 11.36 0.92
C LEU A 37 0.85 12.16 1.42
N GLY A 38 1.59 11.63 2.40
CA GLY A 38 2.81 12.25 2.92
C GLY A 38 3.90 12.42 1.87
N PHE A 39 3.98 11.50 0.91
CA PHE A 39 4.91 11.58 -0.22
C PHE A 39 4.33 12.28 -1.47
N GLY A 40 3.19 12.94 -1.36
CA GLY A 40 2.73 13.87 -2.36
C GLY A 40 1.50 13.46 -3.16
N ALA A 41 0.84 12.33 -2.88
CA ALA A 41 -0.41 11.99 -3.52
C ALA A 41 -1.49 13.04 -3.21
N SER A 42 -2.35 13.33 -4.18
CA SER A 42 -3.48 14.24 -4.05
C SER A 42 -4.78 13.49 -3.80
N ALA A 43 -4.90 12.31 -4.37
CA ALA A 43 -6.03 11.40 -4.18
C ALA A 43 -5.55 9.95 -4.28
N LEU A 44 -6.34 9.04 -3.69
CA LEU A 44 -6.06 7.61 -3.65
C LEU A 44 -7.29 6.84 -4.14
N ASN A 45 -7.08 5.85 -4.99
CA ASN A 45 -8.09 4.86 -5.36
C ASN A 45 -7.64 3.45 -4.95
N PRO A 46 -8.10 2.95 -3.78
CA PRO A 46 -7.79 1.61 -3.29
C PRO A 46 -8.70 0.55 -3.95
N TYR A 47 -8.61 0.40 -5.26
CA TYR A 47 -9.56 -0.40 -6.04
C TYR A 47 -9.68 -1.86 -5.57
N MET A 48 -8.57 -2.47 -5.13
CA MET A 48 -8.60 -3.85 -4.63
C MET A 48 -9.31 -3.95 -3.27
N ALA A 49 -9.15 -2.97 -2.38
CA ALA A 49 -9.89 -2.95 -1.12
C ALA A 49 -11.41 -2.86 -1.36
N PHE A 50 -11.83 -2.07 -2.34
CA PHE A 50 -13.24 -2.01 -2.75
C PHE A 50 -13.74 -3.31 -3.36
N ALA A 51 -12.93 -3.96 -4.20
CA ALA A 51 -13.26 -5.27 -4.76
C ALA A 51 -13.42 -6.34 -3.67
N VAL A 52 -12.50 -6.39 -2.70
CA VAL A 52 -12.58 -7.31 -1.55
C VAL A 52 -13.82 -7.02 -0.70
N LEU A 53 -14.14 -5.76 -0.42
CA LEU A 53 -15.37 -5.40 0.29
C LEU A 53 -16.63 -5.90 -0.42
N ASN A 54 -16.68 -5.75 -1.74
CA ASN A 54 -17.80 -6.24 -2.53
C ASN A 54 -17.94 -7.77 -2.43
N GLU A 55 -16.83 -8.48 -2.49
CA GLU A 55 -16.81 -9.94 -2.33
C GLU A 55 -17.27 -10.39 -0.93
N LEU A 56 -16.79 -9.74 0.14
CA LEU A 56 -17.18 -10.04 1.52
C LEU A 56 -18.68 -9.82 1.76
N VAL A 57 -19.24 -8.77 1.17
CA VAL A 57 -20.69 -8.50 1.19
C VAL A 57 -21.46 -9.57 0.42
N ALA A 58 -21.00 -9.94 -0.78
CA ALA A 58 -21.63 -10.96 -1.61
C ALA A 58 -21.63 -12.34 -0.92
N LYS A 59 -20.56 -12.69 -0.22
CA LYS A 59 -20.41 -13.91 0.59
C LYS A 59 -21.17 -13.85 1.94
N LYS A 60 -21.79 -12.71 2.26
CA LYS A 60 -22.46 -12.46 3.56
C LYS A 60 -21.55 -12.57 4.79
N GLU A 61 -20.25 -12.43 4.60
CA GLU A 61 -19.28 -12.33 5.69
C GLU A 61 -19.37 -10.96 6.39
N VAL A 62 -19.80 -9.93 5.65
CA VAL A 62 -20.16 -8.61 6.17
C VAL A 62 -21.67 -8.42 5.98
N GLN A 63 -22.40 -8.24 7.10
CA GLN A 63 -23.86 -8.07 7.10
C GLN A 63 -24.26 -6.60 6.88
N LEU A 64 -23.77 -6.01 5.80
CA LEU A 64 -24.09 -4.65 5.35
C LEU A 64 -24.30 -4.67 3.84
N ASP A 65 -24.98 -3.68 3.30
CA ASP A 65 -24.94 -3.43 1.86
C ASP A 65 -23.59 -2.84 1.45
N TYR A 66 -23.22 -3.00 0.17
CA TYR A 66 -21.92 -2.56 -0.32
C TYR A 66 -21.68 -1.06 -0.12
N ALA A 67 -22.69 -0.21 -0.41
CA ALA A 67 -22.53 1.24 -0.29
C ALA A 67 -22.25 1.68 1.15
N THR A 68 -22.88 1.03 2.13
CA THR A 68 -22.63 1.24 3.56
C THR A 68 -21.25 0.74 3.95
N ALA A 69 -20.83 -0.44 3.50
CA ALA A 69 -19.51 -0.99 3.77
C ALA A 69 -18.39 -0.10 3.20
N GLU A 70 -18.52 0.33 1.95
CA GLU A 70 -17.60 1.27 1.29
C GLU A 70 -17.49 2.59 2.06
N LYS A 71 -18.62 3.20 2.39
CA LYS A 71 -18.67 4.45 3.18
C LYS A 71 -17.98 4.29 4.54
N ASN A 72 -18.19 3.16 5.20
CA ASN A 72 -17.57 2.89 6.50
C ASN A 72 -16.05 2.71 6.37
N TYR A 73 -15.58 2.01 5.34
CA TYR A 73 -14.17 1.87 5.02
C TYR A 73 -13.51 3.24 4.78
N ILE A 74 -14.07 4.05 3.90
CA ILE A 74 -13.57 5.41 3.63
C ILE A 74 -13.53 6.23 4.92
N LYS A 75 -14.60 6.19 5.72
CA LYS A 75 -14.66 6.90 7.00
C LYS A 75 -13.60 6.42 7.99
N ALA A 76 -13.30 5.12 8.02
CA ALA A 76 -12.26 4.55 8.89
C ALA A 76 -10.87 5.05 8.47
N ILE A 77 -10.54 5.01 7.18
CA ILE A 77 -9.28 5.56 6.65
C ILE A 77 -9.15 7.04 6.97
N CYS A 78 -10.19 7.85 6.70
CA CYS A 78 -10.18 9.29 6.99
C CYS A 78 -9.99 9.59 8.48
N LYS A 79 -10.68 8.87 9.37
CA LYS A 79 -10.51 9.03 10.83
C LYS A 79 -9.09 8.67 11.28
N GLY A 80 -8.51 7.62 10.70
CA GLY A 80 -7.13 7.23 10.96
C GLY A 80 -6.14 8.32 10.54
N LEU A 81 -6.32 8.89 9.35
CA LEU A 81 -5.51 10.01 8.85
C LEU A 81 -5.62 11.23 9.75
N PHE A 82 -6.83 11.64 10.15
CA PHE A 82 -7.02 12.75 11.09
C PHE A 82 -6.32 12.51 12.43
N LYS A 83 -6.32 11.27 12.92
CA LYS A 83 -5.62 10.91 14.15
C LYS A 83 -4.10 11.04 13.99
N ILE A 84 -3.53 10.62 12.86
CA ILE A 84 -2.11 10.79 12.56
C ILE A 84 -1.77 12.27 12.45
N MET A 85 -2.51 13.04 11.65
CA MET A 85 -2.29 14.48 11.48
C MET A 85 -2.39 15.24 12.82
N SER A 86 -3.39 14.91 13.64
CA SER A 86 -3.54 15.50 14.98
C SER A 86 -2.36 15.24 15.88
N LYS A 87 -1.81 13.99 15.88
CA LYS A 87 -0.61 13.65 16.66
C LYS A 87 0.64 14.39 16.17
N MET A 88 0.71 14.68 14.87
CA MET A 88 1.82 15.43 14.27
C MET A 88 1.62 16.97 14.39
N GLY A 89 0.50 17.43 14.91
CA GLY A 89 0.18 18.86 14.99
C GLY A 89 -0.10 19.51 13.64
N ILE A 90 -0.50 18.71 12.63
CA ILE A 90 -0.77 19.20 11.27
C ILE A 90 -2.29 19.28 11.05
N SER A 91 -2.79 20.49 10.84
CA SER A 91 -4.24 20.75 10.73
C SER A 91 -4.81 20.62 9.32
N THR A 92 -3.98 20.69 8.27
CA THR A 92 -4.44 20.64 6.89
C THR A 92 -3.71 19.55 6.08
N ILE A 93 -4.46 18.88 5.20
CA ILE A 93 -3.86 17.86 4.30
C ILE A 93 -2.84 18.48 3.36
N ARG A 94 -2.96 19.75 3.01
CA ARG A 94 -2.02 20.46 2.16
C ARG A 94 -0.66 20.60 2.83
N SER A 95 -0.63 20.87 4.13
CA SER A 95 0.59 20.94 4.94
C SER A 95 1.17 19.54 5.26
N TYR A 96 0.33 18.51 5.25
CA TYR A 96 0.76 17.13 5.44
C TYR A 96 1.51 16.58 4.22
N ARG A 97 1.08 16.94 3.02
CA ARG A 97 1.70 16.49 1.77
C ARG A 97 3.13 17.02 1.64
N GLY A 98 4.08 16.09 1.46
CA GLY A 98 5.51 16.44 1.32
C GLY A 98 6.18 16.93 2.61
N ALA A 99 5.55 16.79 3.76
CA ALA A 99 6.10 17.23 5.05
C ALA A 99 7.32 16.45 5.54
N LYS A 100 7.72 15.36 4.85
CA LYS A 100 8.88 14.50 5.21
C LYS A 100 8.85 14.04 6.67
N ILE A 101 7.68 13.69 7.18
CA ILE A 101 7.46 13.27 8.58
C ILE A 101 7.76 11.79 8.83
N PHE A 102 8.29 11.10 7.85
CA PHE A 102 8.64 9.68 7.92
C PHE A 102 10.16 9.51 7.95
N GLU A 103 10.60 8.39 8.49
CA GLU A 103 11.97 7.92 8.38
C GLU A 103 11.98 6.64 7.55
N ALA A 104 13.05 6.42 6.80
CA ALA A 104 13.27 5.17 6.10
C ALA A 104 13.99 4.18 7.02
N VAL A 105 13.57 2.93 7.00
CA VAL A 105 14.23 1.82 7.67
C VAL A 105 14.48 0.74 6.63
N GLY A 106 15.74 0.32 6.48
CA GLY A 106 16.11 -0.73 5.55
C GLY A 106 16.16 -0.30 4.08
N LEU A 107 16.25 1.01 3.78
CA LEU A 107 16.54 1.52 2.44
C LEU A 107 17.99 2.01 2.35
N SER A 108 18.66 1.76 1.22
CA SER A 108 19.98 2.32 0.99
C SER A 108 19.91 3.86 0.93
N GLU A 109 20.99 4.52 1.32
CA GLU A 109 21.09 5.98 1.25
C GLU A 109 20.95 6.50 -0.19
N GLU A 110 21.52 5.77 -1.15
CA GLU A 110 21.40 6.07 -2.59
C GLU A 110 19.94 6.09 -3.03
N LEU A 111 19.16 5.05 -2.67
CA LEU A 111 17.74 4.95 -2.99
C LEU A 111 16.94 6.09 -2.34
N SER A 112 17.24 6.37 -1.06
CA SER A 112 16.58 7.44 -0.30
C SER A 112 16.85 8.82 -0.91
N ASN A 113 18.10 9.12 -1.25
CA ASN A 113 18.49 10.39 -1.85
C ASN A 113 17.88 10.57 -3.24
N ALA A 114 17.90 9.53 -4.08
CA ALA A 114 17.42 9.61 -5.46
C ALA A 114 15.89 9.78 -5.55
N TYR A 115 15.13 9.07 -4.71
CA TYR A 115 13.67 8.95 -4.92
C TYR A 115 12.81 9.47 -3.78
N PHE A 116 13.37 9.73 -2.59
CA PHE A 116 12.63 10.18 -1.42
C PHE A 116 13.06 11.57 -0.92
N GLY A 117 13.77 12.33 -1.79
CA GLY A 117 14.18 13.70 -1.47
C GLY A 117 15.12 13.79 -0.27
N GLY A 118 16.00 12.80 -0.10
CA GLY A 118 16.96 12.77 1.00
C GLY A 118 16.32 12.42 2.34
N LEU A 119 15.27 11.60 2.34
CA LEU A 119 14.69 11.08 3.58
C LEU A 119 15.76 10.31 4.35
N LYS A 120 15.94 10.64 5.62
CA LYS A 120 16.94 9.99 6.47
C LYS A 120 16.63 8.50 6.63
N SER A 121 17.65 7.66 6.40
CA SER A 121 17.62 6.24 6.71
C SER A 121 18.70 5.95 7.75
N ALA A 122 18.27 5.66 8.98
CA ALA A 122 19.19 5.35 10.07
C ALA A 122 19.82 3.95 9.94
N ILE A 123 19.09 3.03 9.28
CA ILE A 123 19.52 1.68 8.99
C ILE A 123 19.45 1.51 7.47
N GLY A 124 20.61 1.35 6.84
CA GLY A 124 20.72 1.05 5.42
C GLY A 124 20.11 -0.32 5.08
N GLY A 125 19.95 -0.62 3.81
CA GLY A 125 19.35 -1.87 3.37
C GLY A 125 19.22 -1.95 1.86
N ILE A 126 18.03 -2.33 1.39
CA ILE A 126 17.75 -2.67 -0.01
C ILE A 126 18.01 -1.51 -0.96
N ARG A 127 18.46 -1.87 -2.14
CA ARG A 127 18.72 -0.99 -3.28
C ARG A 127 17.61 -1.10 -4.32
N LEU A 128 17.67 -0.27 -5.34
CA LEU A 128 16.64 -0.24 -6.39
C LEU A 128 16.52 -1.58 -7.15
N ASP A 129 17.63 -2.26 -7.38
CA ASP A 129 17.65 -3.56 -8.05
C ASP A 129 16.96 -4.65 -7.23
N GLU A 130 17.06 -4.60 -5.89
CA GLU A 130 16.35 -5.51 -4.99
C GLU A 130 14.86 -5.22 -4.97
N VAL A 131 14.45 -3.94 -4.91
CA VAL A 131 13.03 -3.54 -5.04
C VAL A 131 12.44 -4.01 -6.39
N ALA A 132 13.22 -3.88 -7.47
CA ALA A 132 12.78 -4.35 -8.79
C ALA A 132 12.63 -5.88 -8.83
N ARG A 133 13.56 -6.62 -8.20
CA ARG A 133 13.50 -8.09 -8.10
C ARG A 133 12.26 -8.54 -7.34
N ASP A 134 11.97 -7.90 -6.20
CA ASP A 134 10.77 -8.22 -5.41
C ASP A 134 9.49 -7.99 -6.24
N ALA A 135 9.40 -6.88 -6.96
CA ALA A 135 8.27 -6.58 -7.82
C ALA A 135 8.08 -7.63 -8.93
N ILE A 136 9.19 -8.09 -9.55
CA ILE A 136 9.17 -9.16 -10.56
C ILE A 136 8.73 -10.48 -9.93
N THR A 137 9.27 -10.82 -8.75
CA THR A 137 8.90 -12.05 -8.04
C THR A 137 7.41 -12.09 -7.74
N PHE A 138 6.83 -11.01 -7.20
CA PHE A 138 5.38 -10.94 -6.95
C PHE A 138 4.55 -11.04 -8.22
N HIS A 139 5.01 -10.43 -9.32
CA HIS A 139 4.35 -10.56 -10.62
C HIS A 139 4.35 -12.02 -11.12
N ASP A 140 5.49 -12.68 -11.07
CA ASP A 140 5.64 -14.05 -11.53
C ASP A 140 4.84 -15.04 -10.68
N GLU A 141 4.82 -14.86 -9.36
CA GLU A 141 3.95 -15.60 -8.43
C GLU A 141 2.47 -15.42 -8.81
N GLY A 142 2.03 -14.18 -9.07
CA GLY A 142 0.66 -13.89 -9.48
C GLY A 142 0.26 -14.51 -10.80
N GLU A 143 1.14 -14.47 -11.81
CA GLU A 143 0.90 -15.11 -13.10
C GLU A 143 0.86 -16.66 -12.99
N ALA A 144 1.69 -17.26 -12.16
CA ALA A 144 1.67 -18.69 -11.89
C ALA A 144 0.33 -19.11 -11.26
N MET A 145 -0.13 -18.37 -10.25
CA MET A 145 -1.42 -18.63 -9.61
C MET A 145 -2.62 -18.47 -10.57
N LYS A 146 -2.61 -17.48 -11.44
CA LYS A 146 -3.64 -17.25 -12.44
C LYS A 146 -3.72 -18.40 -13.46
N LYS A 147 -2.58 -18.94 -13.87
CA LYS A 147 -2.51 -20.12 -14.75
C LYS A 147 -3.09 -21.35 -14.08
N GLU A 148 -2.77 -21.56 -12.80
CA GLU A 148 -3.29 -22.69 -12.01
C GLU A 148 -4.81 -22.57 -11.80
N GLU A 149 -5.31 -21.38 -11.46
CA GLU A 149 -6.74 -21.11 -11.34
C GLU A 149 -7.49 -21.41 -12.67
N THR A 150 -6.92 -20.99 -13.80
CA THR A 150 -7.50 -21.23 -15.11
C THR A 150 -7.54 -22.73 -15.43
N ARG A 151 -6.46 -23.46 -15.09
CA ARG A 151 -6.40 -24.92 -15.27
C ARG A 151 -7.46 -25.62 -14.43
N MET A 152 -7.55 -25.30 -13.15
CA MET A 152 -8.53 -25.90 -12.23
C MET A 152 -9.98 -25.61 -12.67
N LYS A 153 -10.30 -24.41 -13.11
CA LYS A 153 -11.63 -24.08 -13.64
C LYS A 153 -11.99 -24.91 -14.88
N ASN A 154 -11.04 -25.13 -15.78
CA ASN A 154 -11.24 -25.95 -16.97
C ASN A 154 -11.45 -27.44 -16.63
N ASP A 155 -10.81 -27.92 -15.58
CA ASP A 155 -10.94 -29.28 -15.07
C ASP A 155 -12.16 -29.48 -14.14
N GLY A 156 -13.00 -28.44 -13.96
CA GLY A 156 -14.19 -28.46 -13.10
C GLY A 156 -13.89 -28.42 -11.59
N GLY A 157 -12.67 -28.03 -11.23
CA GLY A 157 -12.23 -27.85 -9.84
C GLY A 157 -12.52 -26.47 -9.28
N GLU A 158 -12.39 -26.33 -7.96
CA GLU A 158 -12.46 -25.04 -7.28
C GLU A 158 -11.15 -24.25 -7.47
N ALA A 159 -11.25 -22.91 -7.49
CA ALA A 159 -10.07 -22.06 -7.55
C ALA A 159 -9.14 -22.30 -6.34
N PRO A 160 -7.81 -22.27 -6.52
CA PRO A 160 -6.86 -22.46 -5.44
C PRO A 160 -7.01 -21.35 -4.39
N LEU A 161 -6.92 -21.73 -3.12
CA LEU A 161 -6.91 -20.73 -2.03
C LEU A 161 -5.65 -19.87 -2.13
N LEU A 162 -5.82 -18.54 -1.99
CA LEU A 162 -4.70 -17.62 -1.91
C LEU A 162 -3.84 -17.95 -0.67
N PRO A 163 -2.50 -17.99 -0.81
CA PRO A 163 -1.62 -18.25 0.32
C PRO A 163 -1.72 -17.13 1.34
N ASN A 164 -1.98 -17.48 2.60
CA ASN A 164 -1.92 -16.52 3.70
C ASN A 164 -0.51 -16.54 4.30
N LYS A 165 0.32 -15.56 3.89
CA LYS A 165 1.71 -15.44 4.34
C LYS A 165 1.85 -15.02 5.81
N GLY A 166 0.75 -14.70 6.51
CA GLY A 166 0.79 -14.36 7.93
C GLY A 166 1.39 -13.00 8.27
N LEU A 167 1.32 -12.01 7.36
CA LEU A 167 1.95 -10.69 7.53
C LEU A 167 1.44 -9.92 8.76
N TYR A 168 0.15 -10.04 9.10
CA TYR A 168 -0.47 -9.32 10.23
C TYR A 168 -0.67 -10.17 11.48
N ALA A 169 -0.67 -11.48 11.32
CA ALA A 169 -0.80 -12.42 12.42
C ALA A 169 -0.04 -13.70 12.09
N TYR A 170 0.57 -14.30 13.09
CA TYR A 170 1.32 -15.55 12.93
C TYR A 170 0.51 -16.61 12.18
N ARG A 171 1.16 -17.26 11.22
CA ARG A 171 0.70 -18.46 10.53
C ARG A 171 1.87 -19.45 10.46
N LYS A 172 1.56 -20.72 10.76
CA LYS A 172 2.53 -21.80 10.57
C LYS A 172 3.01 -21.79 9.09
N ASP A 173 4.30 -21.88 8.90
CA ASP A 173 4.97 -21.84 7.58
C ASP A 173 4.79 -20.51 6.81
N GLY A 174 4.36 -19.43 7.50
CA GLY A 174 4.24 -18.09 6.96
C GLY A 174 5.44 -17.18 7.29
N GLU A 175 5.16 -15.87 7.32
CA GLU A 175 6.15 -14.83 7.64
C GLU A 175 6.72 -15.01 9.06
N LYS A 176 8.04 -14.80 9.21
CA LYS A 176 8.69 -14.85 10.52
C LYS A 176 8.45 -13.54 11.28
N HIS A 177 7.90 -13.63 12.47
CA HIS A 177 7.70 -12.52 13.38
C HIS A 177 8.78 -12.52 14.48
N ALA A 178 9.06 -11.35 15.06
CA ALA A 178 9.97 -11.23 16.21
C ALA A 178 9.49 -12.05 17.43
N TRP A 179 8.18 -12.26 17.53
CA TRP A 179 7.52 -13.04 18.58
C TRP A 179 6.63 -14.08 17.92
N ASN A 180 6.99 -15.35 18.04
CA ASN A 180 6.22 -16.49 17.56
C ASN A 180 5.69 -17.27 18.76
N PRO A 181 4.61 -18.09 18.59
CA PRO A 181 4.01 -18.88 19.66
C PRO A 181 4.85 -20.08 20.12
N GLU A 182 6.08 -20.24 19.66
CA GLU A 182 7.00 -21.33 20.06
C GLU A 182 7.72 -21.03 21.37
#